data_9173aae265120bd36e00949521e497ed
#
_entry.id   9173aae265120bd36e00949521e497ed
#
_cell.length_a   1.000
_cell.length_b   1.000
_cell.length_c   1.000
_cell.angle_alpha   90.00
_cell.angle_beta   90.00
_cell.angle_gamma   90.00
#
_symmetry.space_group_name_H-M   'P 1'
#
loop_
_entity.id
_entity.type
_entity.pdbx_description
1 polymer ?
#
loop_
_entity_poly.entity_id
_entity_poly.type
_entity_poly.pdbx_seq_one_letter_code
_entity_poly.pdbx_strand_id
1 'polypeptide(L)'
;MTLQQTIAEYLKYTGQKGLDISAALIDCDGVLYDSMKYHTQAWVKLMKKNGIKCTRDEFYEMEGMTGSEIIKMKFKTGAGKNITDDEAHALYGVKTRYFRELGEAPVMPGAVRVLQALKDADVERVLVTGSQQDTLLERIEKDFPGLFSEAKVTGHDVKRGKPNPEPFLKAMNKADKKPNQCIVIENAPLGVQAAHAAGCFTIGVTTGPIPEKDLFKAGADLVYKNMDELAAALPTLLVALSLVKA
;
A
#
# COMPACT_ATOMS: atom_id res chain seq x y z
N MET A 1 3.00 -23.61 4.16
CA MET A 1 2.87 -23.35 5.61
C MET A 1 1.39 -23.33 5.98
N THR A 2 0.98 -23.84 7.14
CA THR A 2 -0.40 -23.69 7.62
C THR A 2 -0.59 -22.29 8.19
N LEU A 3 -1.83 -21.79 8.25
CA LEU A 3 -2.12 -20.49 8.88
C LEU A 3 -1.61 -20.40 10.33
N GLN A 4 -1.76 -21.50 11.11
CA GLN A 4 -1.26 -21.56 12.48
C GLN A 4 0.27 -21.41 12.55
N GLN A 5 1.01 -22.04 11.64
CA GLN A 5 2.47 -21.89 11.55
C GLN A 5 2.85 -20.45 11.17
N THR A 6 2.16 -19.84 10.23
CA THR A 6 2.38 -18.44 9.84
C THR A 6 2.17 -17.49 11.02
N ILE A 7 1.09 -17.66 11.77
CA ILE A 7 0.80 -16.85 12.96
C ILE A 7 1.91 -17.05 14.02
N ALA A 8 2.35 -18.29 14.25
CA ALA A 8 3.41 -18.58 15.22
C ALA A 8 4.77 -17.91 14.82
N GLU A 9 5.09 -17.89 13.53
CA GLU A 9 6.29 -17.21 13.03
C GLU A 9 6.18 -15.69 13.19
N TYR A 10 5.02 -15.10 12.85
CA TYR A 10 4.76 -13.68 13.09
C TYR A 10 4.95 -13.30 14.57
N LEU A 11 4.36 -14.04 15.50
CA LEU A 11 4.48 -13.78 16.94
C LEU A 11 5.92 -13.92 17.41
N LYS A 12 6.66 -14.91 16.92
CA LYS A 12 8.08 -15.12 17.23
C LYS A 12 8.93 -13.95 16.73
N TYR A 13 8.69 -13.48 15.49
CA TYR A 13 9.42 -12.38 14.89
C TYR A 13 9.17 -11.05 15.61
N THR A 14 7.89 -10.75 15.89
CA THR A 14 7.50 -9.46 16.49
C THR A 14 7.65 -9.41 18.02
N GLY A 15 7.78 -10.57 18.67
CA GLY A 15 7.73 -10.67 20.13
C GLY A 15 6.35 -10.42 20.73
N GLN A 16 5.29 -10.34 19.89
CA GLN A 16 3.92 -10.17 20.34
C GLN A 16 3.42 -11.43 21.02
N LYS A 17 2.54 -11.27 22.01
CA LYS A 17 1.97 -12.41 22.76
C LYS A 17 0.67 -12.95 22.15
N GLY A 18 0.05 -12.19 21.26
CA GLY A 18 -1.20 -12.54 20.58
C GLY A 18 -1.62 -11.45 19.61
N LEU A 19 -2.72 -11.70 18.91
CA LEU A 19 -3.35 -10.80 17.96
C LEU A 19 -4.75 -10.41 18.46
N ASP A 20 -5.11 -9.16 18.30
CA ASP A 20 -6.43 -8.59 18.64
C ASP A 20 -6.85 -7.63 17.53
N ILE A 21 -7.05 -8.19 16.32
CA ILE A 21 -7.24 -7.40 15.10
C ILE A 21 -8.50 -6.55 15.20
N SER A 22 -8.31 -5.24 15.14
CA SER A 22 -9.36 -4.23 15.17
C SER A 22 -9.18 -3.12 14.12
N ALA A 23 -8.08 -3.17 13.35
CA ALA A 23 -7.88 -2.28 12.21
C ALA A 23 -7.22 -2.99 11.03
N ALA A 24 -7.54 -2.54 9.82
CA ALA A 24 -6.87 -2.88 8.57
C ALA A 24 -6.30 -1.60 7.96
N LEU A 25 -4.98 -1.58 7.76
CA LEU A 25 -4.25 -0.50 7.11
C LEU A 25 -4.10 -0.89 5.63
N ILE A 26 -4.75 -0.15 4.75
CA ILE A 26 -5.01 -0.58 3.38
C ILE A 26 -4.31 0.35 2.40
N ASP A 27 -3.45 -0.22 1.56
CA ASP A 27 -2.87 0.52 0.45
C ASP A 27 -3.90 0.85 -0.63
N CYS A 28 -3.57 1.75 -1.53
CA CYS A 28 -4.47 2.28 -2.54
C CYS A 28 -4.20 1.71 -3.94
N ASP A 29 -2.98 1.95 -4.44
CA ASP A 29 -2.61 1.65 -5.82
C ASP A 29 -2.31 0.15 -5.96
N GLY A 30 -3.03 -0.55 -6.84
CA GLY A 30 -2.93 -2.01 -6.95
C GLY A 30 -3.74 -2.79 -5.90
N VAL A 31 -4.32 -2.13 -4.89
CA VAL A 31 -5.20 -2.75 -3.87
C VAL A 31 -6.64 -2.29 -4.03
N LEU A 32 -6.88 -0.98 -4.00
CA LEU A 32 -8.22 -0.40 -4.19
C LEU A 32 -8.53 -0.09 -5.65
N TYR A 33 -7.50 0.27 -6.41
CA TYR A 33 -7.60 0.60 -7.83
C TYR A 33 -6.57 -0.16 -8.67
N ASP A 34 -6.96 -0.62 -9.86
CA ASP A 34 -6.04 -1.13 -10.88
C ASP A 34 -5.33 0.06 -11.57
N SER A 35 -4.57 0.81 -10.80
CA SER A 35 -3.99 2.11 -11.17
C SER A 35 -2.53 2.02 -11.64
N MET A 36 -1.79 0.98 -11.26
CA MET A 36 -0.34 0.93 -11.50
C MET A 36 0.04 0.94 -12.98
N LYS A 37 -0.78 0.39 -13.86
CA LYS A 37 -0.57 0.50 -15.31
C LYS A 37 -0.62 1.94 -15.82
N TYR A 38 -1.40 2.81 -15.20
CA TYR A 38 -1.49 4.25 -15.51
C TYR A 38 -0.31 5.00 -14.88
N HIS A 39 -0.01 4.69 -13.61
CA HIS A 39 1.12 5.29 -12.91
C HIS A 39 2.44 5.06 -13.64
N THR A 40 2.73 3.81 -14.02
CA THR A 40 3.99 3.48 -14.72
C THR A 40 4.11 4.16 -16.08
N GLN A 41 3.00 4.29 -16.83
CA GLN A 41 2.99 5.04 -18.09
C GLN A 41 3.28 6.53 -17.89
N ALA A 42 2.63 7.16 -16.90
CA ALA A 42 2.84 8.57 -16.56
C ALA A 42 4.28 8.84 -16.12
N TRP A 43 4.86 7.94 -15.31
CA TRP A 43 6.25 8.01 -14.88
C TRP A 43 7.22 7.91 -16.06
N VAL A 44 7.06 6.92 -16.94
CA VAL A 44 7.90 6.77 -18.13
C VAL A 44 7.79 8.00 -19.02
N LYS A 45 6.58 8.55 -19.23
CA LYS A 45 6.37 9.77 -20.01
C LYS A 45 7.10 10.96 -19.39
N LEU A 46 7.04 11.14 -18.06
CA LEU A 46 7.78 12.21 -17.36
C LEU A 46 9.29 12.06 -17.54
N MET A 47 9.84 10.87 -17.25
CA MET A 47 11.29 10.63 -17.32
C MET A 47 11.82 10.80 -18.74
N LYS A 48 11.12 10.26 -19.74
CA LYS A 48 11.49 10.42 -21.16
C LYS A 48 11.54 11.91 -21.59
N LYS A 49 10.58 12.73 -21.13
CA LYS A 49 10.57 14.18 -21.40
C LYS A 49 11.75 14.91 -20.76
N ASN A 50 12.35 14.36 -19.72
CA ASN A 50 13.54 14.89 -19.04
C ASN A 50 14.84 14.19 -19.46
N GLY A 51 14.84 13.40 -20.55
CA GLY A 51 16.02 12.71 -21.07
C GLY A 51 16.49 11.52 -20.24
N ILE A 52 15.68 11.05 -19.28
CA ILE A 52 16.01 9.93 -18.41
C ILE A 52 15.43 8.65 -19.00
N LYS A 53 16.29 7.66 -19.29
CA LYS A 53 15.87 6.33 -19.73
C LYS A 53 15.35 5.52 -18.55
N CYS A 54 14.22 4.85 -18.73
CA CYS A 54 13.61 3.97 -17.73
C CYS A 54 12.60 3.03 -18.38
N THR A 55 12.25 1.98 -17.66
CA THR A 55 11.21 1.01 -18.04
C THR A 55 9.98 1.15 -17.12
N ARG A 56 8.88 0.51 -17.47
CA ARG A 56 7.70 0.44 -16.60
C ARG A 56 7.96 -0.43 -15.37
N ASP A 57 8.74 -1.50 -15.53
CA ASP A 57 9.03 -2.48 -14.47
C ASP A 57 9.76 -1.81 -13.30
N GLU A 58 10.70 -0.90 -13.59
CA GLU A 58 11.34 -0.10 -12.54
C GLU A 58 10.34 0.67 -11.65
N PHE A 59 9.21 1.11 -12.19
CA PHE A 59 8.19 1.83 -11.43
C PHE A 59 7.23 0.91 -10.67
N TYR A 60 7.08 -0.35 -11.08
CA TYR A 60 6.42 -1.36 -10.24
C TYR A 60 7.27 -1.72 -9.02
N GLU A 61 8.60 -1.77 -9.17
CA GLU A 61 9.53 -2.01 -8.06
C GLU A 61 9.58 -0.84 -7.06
N MET A 62 9.29 0.38 -7.51
CA MET A 62 9.27 1.60 -6.70
C MET A 62 7.87 1.94 -6.13
N GLU A 63 6.89 1.07 -6.35
CA GLU A 63 5.54 1.27 -5.85
C GLU A 63 5.54 1.41 -4.32
N GLY A 64 4.79 2.40 -3.81
CA GLY A 64 4.73 2.73 -2.39
C GLY A 64 5.65 3.86 -1.94
N MET A 65 6.69 4.22 -2.72
CA MET A 65 7.48 5.43 -2.46
C MET A 65 6.67 6.68 -2.72
N THR A 66 7.03 7.78 -2.04
CA THR A 66 6.44 9.09 -2.38
C THR A 66 6.89 9.55 -3.77
N GLY A 67 6.04 10.32 -4.44
CA GLY A 67 6.36 10.82 -5.78
C GLY A 67 7.64 11.67 -5.82
N SER A 68 7.88 12.47 -4.77
CA SER A 68 9.09 13.28 -4.65
C SER A 68 10.35 12.44 -4.50
N GLU A 69 10.30 11.34 -3.73
CA GLU A 69 11.44 10.42 -3.57
C GLU A 69 11.78 9.74 -4.91
N ILE A 70 10.78 9.24 -5.65
CA ILE A 70 10.97 8.64 -6.98
C ILE A 70 11.65 9.63 -7.92
N ILE A 71 11.16 10.87 -7.99
CA ILE A 71 11.70 11.90 -8.88
C ILE A 71 13.15 12.20 -8.51
N LYS A 72 13.46 12.51 -7.26
CA LYS A 72 14.82 12.79 -6.80
C LYS A 72 15.78 11.67 -7.10
N MET A 73 15.38 10.43 -6.83
CA MET A 73 16.19 9.24 -7.10
C MET A 73 16.44 9.08 -8.60
N LYS A 74 15.42 9.19 -9.45
CA LYS A 74 15.55 9.02 -10.91
C LYS A 74 16.39 10.12 -11.55
N PHE A 75 16.28 11.37 -11.10
CA PHE A 75 17.12 12.45 -11.58
C PHE A 75 18.59 12.27 -11.16
N LYS A 76 18.82 11.84 -9.92
CA LYS A 76 20.18 11.55 -9.44
C LYS A 76 20.82 10.39 -10.20
N THR A 77 20.12 9.27 -10.37
CA THR A 77 20.68 8.07 -11.00
C THR A 77 20.70 8.13 -12.52
N GLY A 78 19.66 8.73 -13.13
CA GLY A 78 19.50 8.76 -14.60
C GLY A 78 20.06 9.99 -15.30
N ALA A 79 20.21 11.12 -14.59
CA ALA A 79 20.72 12.36 -15.15
C ALA A 79 21.90 12.97 -14.37
N GLY A 80 22.33 12.34 -13.26
CA GLY A 80 23.40 12.87 -12.40
C GLY A 80 23.06 14.19 -11.71
N LYS A 81 21.76 14.55 -11.63
CA LYS A 81 21.28 15.82 -11.09
C LYS A 81 20.64 15.64 -9.72
N ASN A 82 21.06 16.45 -8.76
CA ASN A 82 20.32 16.65 -7.53
C ASN A 82 19.31 17.77 -7.79
N ILE A 83 18.04 17.51 -7.46
CA ILE A 83 16.95 18.49 -7.57
C ILE A 83 16.37 18.79 -6.20
N THR A 84 15.85 20.01 -6.04
CA THR A 84 15.25 20.49 -4.81
C THR A 84 13.88 19.85 -4.55
N ASP A 85 13.32 20.05 -3.35
CA ASP A 85 11.95 19.63 -3.03
C ASP A 85 10.92 20.32 -3.90
N ASP A 86 11.08 21.62 -4.16
CA ASP A 86 10.16 22.42 -4.99
C ASP A 86 10.17 21.94 -6.45
N GLU A 87 11.36 21.65 -7.01
CA GLU A 87 11.47 21.07 -8.35
C GLU A 87 10.82 19.68 -8.42
N ALA A 88 11.05 18.84 -7.42
CA ALA A 88 10.43 17.52 -7.36
C ALA A 88 8.89 17.62 -7.26
N HIS A 89 8.38 18.55 -6.47
CA HIS A 89 6.95 18.82 -6.35
C HIS A 89 6.35 19.30 -7.68
N ALA A 90 7.00 20.24 -8.35
CA ALA A 90 6.54 20.73 -9.66
C ALA A 90 6.52 19.61 -10.71
N LEU A 91 7.54 18.75 -10.76
CA LEU A 91 7.60 17.60 -11.65
C LEU A 91 6.54 16.55 -11.31
N TYR A 92 6.23 16.36 -10.02
CA TYR A 92 5.13 15.48 -9.61
C TYR A 92 3.77 15.99 -10.09
N GLY A 93 3.55 17.30 -10.07
CA GLY A 93 2.37 17.93 -10.68
C GLY A 93 2.25 17.63 -12.19
N VAL A 94 3.39 17.63 -12.92
CA VAL A 94 3.41 17.22 -14.34
C VAL A 94 3.07 15.74 -14.50
N LYS A 95 3.64 14.85 -13.66
CA LYS A 95 3.30 13.41 -13.67
C LYS A 95 1.81 13.17 -13.40
N THR A 96 1.25 13.88 -12.42
CA THR A 96 -0.19 13.78 -12.09
C THR A 96 -1.07 14.18 -13.28
N ARG A 97 -0.70 15.21 -14.04
CA ARG A 97 -1.39 15.59 -15.27
C ARG A 97 -1.32 14.47 -16.31
N TYR A 98 -0.15 13.88 -16.54
CA TYR A 98 -0.02 12.73 -17.46
C TYR A 98 -0.84 11.51 -17.02
N PHE A 99 -0.93 11.27 -15.71
CA PHE A 99 -1.78 10.22 -15.18
C PHE A 99 -3.27 10.49 -15.49
N ARG A 100 -3.75 11.72 -15.27
CA ARG A 100 -5.16 12.11 -15.56
C ARG A 100 -5.50 12.02 -17.04
N GLU A 101 -4.55 12.32 -17.93
CA GLU A 101 -4.73 12.18 -19.40
C GLU A 101 -5.02 10.73 -19.83
N LEU A 102 -4.64 9.73 -19.04
CA LEU A 102 -4.89 8.32 -19.31
C LEU A 102 -6.31 7.85 -18.92
N GLY A 103 -7.07 8.71 -18.26
CA GLY A 103 -8.40 8.40 -17.74
C GLY A 103 -8.39 7.90 -16.30
N GLU A 104 -9.56 7.49 -15.83
CA GLU A 104 -9.72 6.98 -14.46
C GLU A 104 -9.35 5.49 -14.39
N ALA A 105 -8.47 5.14 -13.45
CA ALA A 105 -8.17 3.73 -13.17
C ALA A 105 -9.41 3.04 -12.57
N PRO A 106 -9.80 1.84 -12.99
CA PRO A 106 -10.97 1.17 -12.44
C PRO A 106 -10.75 0.76 -10.98
N VAL A 107 -11.84 0.62 -10.23
CA VAL A 107 -11.84 -0.04 -8.92
C VAL A 107 -11.33 -1.47 -9.10
N MET A 108 -10.46 -1.91 -8.19
CA MET A 108 -9.90 -3.26 -8.21
C MET A 108 -11.01 -4.29 -7.95
N PRO A 109 -11.16 -5.31 -8.82
CA PRO A 109 -12.11 -6.39 -8.55
C PRO A 109 -11.90 -6.99 -7.17
N GLY A 110 -12.96 -7.14 -6.38
CA GLY A 110 -12.90 -7.64 -5.01
C GLY A 110 -12.65 -6.59 -3.92
N ALA A 111 -12.13 -5.39 -4.23
CA ALA A 111 -11.81 -4.37 -3.22
C ALA A 111 -13.01 -4.00 -2.35
N VAL A 112 -14.18 -3.73 -2.95
CA VAL A 112 -15.41 -3.41 -2.20
C VAL A 112 -15.81 -4.56 -1.27
N ARG A 113 -15.64 -5.81 -1.71
CA ARG A 113 -15.99 -6.98 -0.89
C ARG A 113 -15.04 -7.15 0.30
N VAL A 114 -13.75 -6.88 0.12
CA VAL A 114 -12.77 -6.87 1.23
C VAL A 114 -13.14 -5.79 2.24
N LEU A 115 -13.40 -4.56 1.79
CA LEU A 115 -13.79 -3.45 2.67
C LEU A 115 -15.08 -3.73 3.42
N GLN A 116 -16.08 -4.33 2.76
CA GLN A 116 -17.34 -4.69 3.37
C GLN A 116 -17.14 -5.81 4.40
N ALA A 117 -16.37 -6.85 4.10
CA ALA A 117 -16.08 -7.93 5.05
C ALA A 117 -15.36 -7.42 6.31
N LEU A 118 -14.43 -6.46 6.16
CA LEU A 118 -13.80 -5.80 7.29
C LEU A 118 -14.80 -4.98 8.12
N LYS A 119 -15.70 -4.25 7.44
CA LYS A 119 -16.76 -3.47 8.10
C LYS A 119 -17.71 -4.37 8.89
N ASP A 120 -18.16 -5.47 8.30
CA ASP A 120 -19.07 -6.42 8.92
C ASP A 120 -18.43 -7.13 10.13
N ALA A 121 -17.10 -7.22 10.16
CA ALA A 121 -16.31 -7.74 11.28
C ALA A 121 -15.92 -6.67 12.33
N ASP A 122 -16.43 -5.45 12.22
CA ASP A 122 -16.08 -4.29 13.07
C ASP A 122 -14.58 -3.95 13.09
N VAL A 123 -13.88 -4.25 11.99
CA VAL A 123 -12.47 -3.88 11.79
C VAL A 123 -12.39 -2.50 11.14
N GLU A 124 -11.71 -1.55 11.77
CA GLU A 124 -11.51 -0.21 11.22
C GLU A 124 -10.71 -0.26 9.92
N ARG A 125 -11.10 0.50 8.90
CA ARG A 125 -10.45 0.56 7.58
C ARG A 125 -9.75 1.90 7.43
N VAL A 126 -8.41 1.87 7.44
CA VAL A 126 -7.53 3.04 7.38
C VAL A 126 -6.81 3.06 6.05
N LEU A 127 -6.99 4.13 5.27
CA LEU A 127 -6.26 4.31 4.01
C LEU A 127 -4.80 4.70 4.28
N VAL A 128 -3.83 4.02 3.61
CA VAL A 128 -2.40 4.33 3.72
C VAL A 128 -1.76 4.33 2.33
N THR A 129 -1.62 5.49 1.73
CA THR A 129 -1.09 5.64 0.36
C THR A 129 0.12 6.58 0.28
N GLY A 130 1.05 6.28 -0.63
CA GLY A 130 2.13 7.20 -1.01
C GLY A 130 1.70 8.34 -1.94
N SER A 131 0.46 8.34 -2.41
CA SER A 131 -0.06 9.36 -3.32
C SER A 131 -0.14 10.74 -2.64
N GLN A 132 0.22 11.75 -3.40
CA GLN A 132 0.09 13.19 -3.05
C GLN A 132 -0.95 13.89 -3.95
N GLN A 133 -1.92 13.14 -4.50
CA GLN A 133 -2.95 13.69 -5.35
C GLN A 133 -4.13 14.19 -4.52
N ASP A 134 -4.42 15.48 -4.58
CA ASP A 134 -5.49 16.13 -3.79
C ASP A 134 -6.87 15.54 -4.06
N THR A 135 -7.13 15.10 -5.30
CA THR A 135 -8.42 14.53 -5.72
C THR A 135 -8.62 13.06 -5.33
N LEU A 136 -7.60 12.41 -4.74
CA LEU A 136 -7.70 10.99 -4.39
C LEU A 136 -8.75 10.74 -3.31
N LEU A 137 -8.79 11.60 -2.29
CA LEU A 137 -9.69 11.40 -1.16
C LEU A 137 -11.16 11.59 -1.55
N GLU A 138 -11.45 12.57 -2.42
CA GLU A 138 -12.79 12.76 -2.99
C GLU A 138 -13.23 11.52 -3.79
N ARG A 139 -12.29 10.95 -4.53
CA ARG A 139 -12.54 9.75 -5.31
C ARG A 139 -12.78 8.52 -4.42
N ILE A 140 -12.00 8.34 -3.34
CA ILE A 140 -12.20 7.28 -2.35
C ILE A 140 -13.61 7.37 -1.75
N GLU A 141 -14.05 8.55 -1.36
CA GLU A 141 -15.40 8.74 -0.80
C GLU A 141 -16.50 8.45 -1.82
N LYS A 142 -16.31 8.81 -3.08
CA LYS A 142 -17.23 8.52 -4.17
C LYS A 142 -17.35 7.02 -4.47
N ASP A 143 -16.21 6.32 -4.57
CA ASP A 143 -16.16 4.94 -5.04
C ASP A 143 -16.35 3.91 -3.89
N PHE A 144 -16.08 4.32 -2.63
CA PHE A 144 -16.18 3.50 -1.42
C PHE A 144 -16.95 4.21 -0.29
N PRO A 145 -18.19 4.69 -0.52
CA PRO A 145 -18.91 5.55 0.42
C PRO A 145 -19.11 4.87 1.78
N GLY A 146 -18.63 5.51 2.85
CA GLY A 146 -18.74 5.02 4.22
C GLY A 146 -17.98 3.70 4.52
N LEU A 147 -17.02 3.31 3.66
CA LEU A 147 -16.21 2.12 3.84
C LEU A 147 -14.85 2.39 4.50
N PHE A 148 -14.44 3.64 4.64
CA PHE A 148 -13.22 4.03 5.35
C PHE A 148 -13.53 4.80 6.61
N SER A 149 -12.63 4.73 7.60
CA SER A 149 -12.64 5.60 8.77
C SER A 149 -12.11 7.00 8.43
N GLU A 150 -12.23 7.92 9.36
CA GLU A 150 -11.64 9.27 9.25
C GLU A 150 -10.11 9.23 9.23
N ALA A 151 -9.51 8.22 9.88
CA ALA A 151 -8.08 8.03 9.92
C ALA A 151 -7.54 7.65 8.53
N LYS A 152 -6.57 8.42 8.04
CA LYS A 152 -5.93 8.19 6.74
C LYS A 152 -4.52 8.76 6.75
N VAL A 153 -3.65 8.16 5.94
CA VAL A 153 -2.27 8.62 5.71
C VAL A 153 -2.02 8.69 4.21
N THR A 154 -1.59 9.85 3.75
CA THR A 154 -1.23 10.12 2.36
C THR A 154 0.25 10.48 2.25
N GLY A 155 0.77 10.63 1.04
CA GLY A 155 2.14 11.10 0.81
C GLY A 155 2.44 12.50 1.35
N HIS A 156 1.41 13.29 1.69
CA HIS A 156 1.57 14.60 2.37
C HIS A 156 1.81 14.46 3.87
N ASP A 157 1.40 13.36 4.46
CA ASP A 157 1.51 13.14 5.90
C ASP A 157 2.91 12.66 6.32
N VAL A 158 3.73 12.15 5.41
CA VAL A 158 4.97 11.45 5.72
C VAL A 158 6.20 12.17 5.19
N LYS A 159 7.32 12.04 5.89
CA LYS A 159 8.63 12.52 5.43
C LYS A 159 9.34 11.47 4.59
N ARG A 160 9.12 10.20 4.90
CA ARG A 160 9.69 9.04 4.19
C ARG A 160 8.58 8.08 3.81
N GLY A 161 8.49 7.79 2.51
CA GLY A 161 7.57 6.78 1.97
C GLY A 161 8.02 5.35 2.26
N LYS A 162 7.21 4.38 1.86
CA LYS A 162 7.57 2.95 1.86
C LYS A 162 8.89 2.76 1.08
N PRO A 163 9.85 1.96 1.53
CA PRO A 163 9.77 0.91 2.54
C PRO A 163 9.98 1.37 3.99
N ASN A 164 10.06 2.69 4.26
CA ASN A 164 10.10 3.16 5.64
C ASN A 164 8.76 2.85 6.34
N PRO A 165 8.77 2.40 7.60
CA PRO A 165 7.55 2.08 8.33
C PRO A 165 6.70 3.31 8.70
N GLU A 166 7.20 4.53 8.50
CA GLU A 166 6.54 5.77 8.91
C GLU A 166 5.07 5.88 8.49
N PRO A 167 4.66 5.51 7.24
CA PRO A 167 3.26 5.58 6.84
C PRO A 167 2.35 4.71 7.72
N PHE A 168 2.74 3.48 7.99
CA PHE A 168 1.95 2.56 8.81
C PHE A 168 1.99 2.92 10.30
N LEU A 169 3.14 3.35 10.83
CA LEU A 169 3.24 3.86 12.20
C LEU A 169 2.33 5.08 12.42
N LYS A 170 2.27 6.00 11.46
CA LYS A 170 1.35 7.14 11.51
C LYS A 170 -0.11 6.73 11.41
N ALA A 171 -0.43 5.75 10.57
CA ALA A 171 -1.78 5.20 10.44
C ALA A 171 -2.25 4.58 11.76
N MET A 172 -1.42 3.74 12.38
CA MET A 172 -1.71 3.17 13.70
C MET A 172 -1.91 4.25 14.77
N ASN A 173 -1.05 5.28 14.80
CA ASN A 173 -1.20 6.37 15.74
C ASN A 173 -2.50 7.17 15.52
N LYS A 174 -2.89 7.45 14.26
CA LYS A 174 -4.15 8.16 13.96
C LYS A 174 -5.38 7.33 14.32
N ALA A 175 -5.30 6.01 14.22
CA ALA A 175 -6.38 5.07 14.56
C ALA A 175 -6.35 4.63 16.05
N ASP A 176 -5.39 5.10 16.84
CA ASP A 176 -5.16 4.66 18.23
C ASP A 176 -5.03 3.13 18.34
N LYS A 177 -4.17 2.54 17.48
CA LYS A 177 -3.94 1.10 17.42
C LYS A 177 -2.47 0.74 17.61
N LYS A 178 -2.24 -0.48 18.11
CA LYS A 178 -0.91 -1.12 18.23
C LYS A 178 -0.68 -2.08 17.06
N PRO A 179 0.59 -2.46 16.77
CA PRO A 179 0.89 -3.37 15.67
C PRO A 179 0.10 -4.69 15.69
N ASN A 180 -0.06 -5.31 16.87
CA ASN A 180 -0.82 -6.56 17.04
C ASN A 180 -2.36 -6.41 16.90
N GLN A 181 -2.83 -5.18 16.74
CA GLN A 181 -4.24 -4.87 16.47
C GLN A 181 -4.49 -4.58 14.99
N CYS A 182 -3.44 -4.60 14.16
CA CYS A 182 -3.52 -4.20 12.76
C CYS A 182 -3.11 -5.33 11.82
N ILE A 183 -3.91 -5.51 10.77
CA ILE A 183 -3.47 -6.17 9.54
C ILE A 183 -3.13 -5.10 8.50
N VAL A 184 -2.20 -5.40 7.61
CA VAL A 184 -1.91 -4.57 6.44
C VAL A 184 -2.31 -5.33 5.18
N ILE A 185 -2.91 -4.65 4.20
CA ILE A 185 -3.21 -5.19 2.86
C ILE A 185 -2.39 -4.40 1.85
N GLU A 186 -1.51 -5.09 1.12
CA GLU A 186 -0.50 -4.53 0.23
C GLU A 186 -0.25 -5.41 -1.00
N ASN A 187 0.20 -4.81 -2.11
CA ASN A 187 0.53 -5.53 -3.35
C ASN A 187 1.98 -5.32 -3.80
N ALA A 188 2.73 -4.42 -3.16
CA ALA A 188 4.07 -4.04 -3.58
C ALA A 188 5.14 -4.42 -2.52
N PRO A 189 6.33 -4.90 -2.96
CA PRO A 189 7.39 -5.30 -2.03
C PRO A 189 7.80 -4.21 -1.04
N LEU A 190 7.89 -2.94 -1.47
CA LEU A 190 8.28 -1.85 -0.58
C LEU A 190 7.22 -1.56 0.48
N GLY A 191 5.93 -1.70 0.12
CA GLY A 191 4.84 -1.57 1.06
C GLY A 191 4.80 -2.71 2.08
N VAL A 192 5.01 -3.95 1.62
CA VAL A 192 5.15 -5.12 2.49
C VAL A 192 6.33 -4.96 3.45
N GLN A 193 7.50 -4.50 2.97
CA GLN A 193 8.66 -4.22 3.83
C GLN A 193 8.33 -3.17 4.91
N ALA A 194 7.63 -2.10 4.53
CA ALA A 194 7.21 -1.05 5.47
C ALA A 194 6.25 -1.60 6.54
N ALA A 195 5.27 -2.43 6.15
CA ALA A 195 4.31 -3.05 7.05
C ALA A 195 4.98 -4.04 8.02
N HIS A 196 5.86 -4.90 7.49
CA HIS A 196 6.67 -5.83 8.27
C HIS A 196 7.57 -5.08 9.28
N ALA A 197 8.25 -4.03 8.83
CA ALA A 197 9.07 -3.19 9.72
C ALA A 197 8.25 -2.42 10.76
N ALA A 198 6.97 -2.14 10.50
CA ALA A 198 6.03 -1.57 11.46
C ALA A 198 5.49 -2.61 12.48
N GLY A 199 5.79 -3.90 12.28
CA GLY A 199 5.38 -5.00 13.15
C GLY A 199 3.93 -5.45 12.96
N CYS A 200 3.29 -5.13 11.83
CA CYS A 200 1.93 -5.53 11.51
C CYS A 200 1.87 -6.90 10.84
N PHE A 201 0.79 -7.65 11.07
CA PHE A 201 0.50 -8.84 10.29
C PHE A 201 0.16 -8.43 8.85
N THR A 202 0.98 -8.89 7.89
CA THR A 202 0.96 -8.34 6.52
C THR A 202 0.42 -9.34 5.52
N ILE A 203 -0.63 -8.93 4.80
CA ILE A 203 -1.30 -9.69 3.75
C ILE A 203 -0.91 -9.07 2.40
N GLY A 204 -0.21 -9.86 1.58
CA GLY A 204 0.10 -9.50 0.20
C GLY A 204 -1.01 -9.89 -0.77
N VAL A 205 -1.19 -9.14 -1.86
CA VAL A 205 -2.05 -9.51 -3.00
C VAL A 205 -1.29 -9.34 -4.31
N THR A 206 -1.29 -10.37 -5.19
CA THR A 206 -0.56 -10.34 -6.47
C THR A 206 -1.43 -9.78 -7.59
N THR A 207 -1.88 -8.55 -7.44
CA THR A 207 -2.74 -7.81 -8.40
C THR A 207 -1.98 -7.15 -9.55
N GLY A 208 -0.65 -7.17 -9.51
CA GLY A 208 0.26 -6.62 -10.51
C GLY A 208 1.22 -7.68 -11.05
N PRO A 209 2.32 -7.28 -11.73
CA PRO A 209 3.30 -8.19 -12.30
C PRO A 209 4.27 -8.78 -11.25
N ILE A 210 4.22 -8.33 -10.00
CA ILE A 210 5.13 -8.77 -8.94
C ILE A 210 4.81 -10.21 -8.54
N PRO A 211 5.79 -11.13 -8.59
CA PRO A 211 5.57 -12.52 -8.20
C PRO A 211 5.32 -12.67 -6.70
N GLU A 212 4.48 -13.64 -6.34
CA GLU A 212 4.15 -13.99 -4.95
C GLU A 212 5.41 -14.17 -4.06
N LYS A 213 6.44 -14.84 -4.59
CA LYS A 213 7.71 -15.06 -3.89
C LYS A 213 8.39 -13.77 -3.43
N ASP A 214 8.23 -12.67 -4.18
CA ASP A 214 8.87 -11.40 -3.85
C ASP A 214 8.11 -10.66 -2.74
N LEU A 215 6.79 -10.87 -2.62
CA LEU A 215 6.01 -10.40 -1.48
C LEU A 215 6.37 -11.17 -0.21
N PHE A 216 6.51 -12.50 -0.27
CA PHE A 216 7.01 -13.30 0.87
C PHE A 216 8.44 -12.90 1.26
N LYS A 217 9.33 -12.70 0.29
CA LYS A 217 10.70 -12.22 0.55
C LYS A 217 10.72 -10.83 1.21
N ALA A 218 9.75 -10.00 0.89
CA ALA A 218 9.58 -8.67 1.49
C ALA A 218 9.03 -8.71 2.92
N GLY A 219 8.49 -9.86 3.38
CA GLY A 219 7.99 -10.07 4.72
C GLY A 219 6.47 -10.18 4.83
N ALA A 220 5.76 -10.51 3.74
CA ALA A 220 4.34 -10.84 3.82
C ALA A 220 4.12 -12.14 4.60
N ASP A 221 3.18 -12.13 5.54
CA ASP A 221 2.79 -13.31 6.31
C ASP A 221 1.88 -14.23 5.50
N LEU A 222 0.99 -13.65 4.70
CA LEU A 222 0.12 -14.35 3.76
C LEU A 222 0.12 -13.65 2.42
N VAL A 223 -0.11 -14.40 1.32
CA VAL A 223 -0.28 -13.82 -0.02
C VAL A 223 -1.49 -14.49 -0.69
N TYR A 224 -2.36 -13.65 -1.27
CA TYR A 224 -3.49 -14.07 -2.10
C TYR A 224 -3.28 -13.63 -3.55
N LYS A 225 -3.82 -14.37 -4.51
CA LYS A 225 -3.64 -14.06 -5.93
C LYS A 225 -4.34 -12.77 -6.37
N ASN A 226 -5.40 -12.39 -5.68
CA ASN A 226 -6.19 -11.20 -5.98
C ASN A 226 -7.09 -10.82 -4.79
N MET A 227 -7.73 -9.66 -4.89
CA MET A 227 -8.65 -9.18 -3.85
C MET A 227 -9.91 -10.04 -3.71
N ASP A 228 -10.31 -10.77 -4.75
CA ASP A 228 -11.48 -11.67 -4.68
C ASP A 228 -11.20 -12.91 -3.82
N GLU A 229 -10.01 -13.50 -3.96
CA GLU A 229 -9.55 -14.60 -3.09
C GLU A 229 -9.40 -14.11 -1.64
N LEU A 230 -8.83 -12.92 -1.43
CA LEU A 230 -8.74 -12.33 -0.09
C LEU A 230 -10.13 -12.11 0.51
N ALA A 231 -11.08 -11.54 -0.24
CA ALA A 231 -12.44 -11.29 0.24
C ALA A 231 -13.15 -12.59 0.70
N ALA A 232 -12.93 -13.68 -0.04
CA ALA A 232 -13.50 -14.97 0.30
C ALA A 232 -12.86 -15.59 1.57
N ALA A 233 -11.56 -15.38 1.77
CA ALA A 233 -10.82 -15.94 2.90
C ALA A 233 -10.96 -15.10 4.18
N LEU A 234 -11.20 -13.81 4.05
CA LEU A 234 -11.06 -12.81 5.12
C LEU A 234 -11.93 -13.12 6.37
N PRO A 235 -13.21 -13.52 6.27
CA PRO A 235 -14.01 -13.82 7.47
C PRO A 235 -13.40 -14.94 8.32
N THR A 236 -12.95 -16.03 7.67
CA THR A 236 -12.32 -17.16 8.38
C THR A 236 -10.95 -16.76 8.93
N LEU A 237 -10.19 -15.97 8.19
CA LEU A 237 -8.89 -15.46 8.60
C LEU A 237 -9.00 -14.58 9.85
N LEU A 238 -9.92 -13.63 9.89
CA LEU A 238 -10.14 -12.76 11.05
C LEU A 238 -10.51 -13.56 12.30
N VAL A 239 -11.38 -14.57 12.17
CA VAL A 239 -11.70 -15.48 13.28
C VAL A 239 -10.44 -16.21 13.75
N ALA A 240 -9.64 -16.76 12.83
CA ALA A 240 -8.41 -17.48 13.20
C ALA A 240 -7.40 -16.59 13.91
N LEU A 241 -7.22 -15.34 13.45
CA LEU A 241 -6.34 -14.37 14.09
C LEU A 241 -6.83 -13.97 15.49
N SER A 242 -8.14 -13.84 15.70
CA SER A 242 -8.74 -13.49 17.00
C SER A 242 -8.66 -14.59 18.07
N LEU A 243 -8.45 -15.85 17.66
CA LEU A 243 -8.28 -16.97 18.59
C LEU A 243 -6.89 -16.99 19.24
N VAL A 244 -5.94 -16.24 18.74
CA VAL A 244 -4.57 -16.15 19.26
C VAL A 244 -4.48 -15.01 20.28
N LYS A 245 -5.10 -15.21 21.42
CA LYS A 245 -5.10 -14.22 22.51
C LYS A 245 -3.77 -14.19 23.24
N ALA A 246 -3.40 -12.98 23.70
CA ALA A 246 -2.23 -12.74 24.54
C ALA A 246 -2.31 -13.44 25.89
#